data_9583c99acf1c42fc60887a90dd498eb1
#
_entry.id   9583c99acf1c42fc60887a90dd498eb1
#
_cell.length_a   1.000
_cell.length_b   1.000
_cell.length_c   1.000
_cell.angle_alpha   90.00
_cell.angle_beta   90.00
_cell.angle_gamma   90.00
#
_symmetry.space_group_name_H-M   'P 1'
#
loop_
_entity.id
_entity.type
_entity.pdbx_description
1 polymer ?
#
loop_
_entity_poly.entity_id
_entity_poly.type
_entity_poly.pdbx_seq_one_letter_code
_entity_poly.pdbx_strand_id
1 'polypeptide(L)'
;MFMRDFWKPMPVSGKLIRELLLLFLLFGVQQSYAQRITRQYNNVSFSAALKDLNARQHKYTINFVYDELEDFRVTKSIRNQSVPDAIMQLIGFYPIRMTQVEDNIMVECTQK
;
A
#
# COMPACT_ATOMS: atom_id res chain seq x y z
N MET A 1 -6.06 57.15 5.20
CA MET A 1 -6.22 56.95 3.82
C MET A 1 -5.33 55.90 3.20
N PHE A 2 -4.09 56.11 3.14
CA PHE A 2 -3.22 55.11 2.57
C PHE A 2 -3.11 53.88 3.43
N MET A 3 -3.59 53.93 4.62
CA MET A 3 -3.64 52.72 5.44
C MET A 3 -4.43 51.63 4.78
N ARG A 4 -5.44 52.01 4.06
CA ARG A 4 -6.23 51.02 3.38
C ARG A 4 -5.47 50.31 2.30
N ASP A 5 -4.52 50.93 1.76
CA ASP A 5 -3.72 50.30 0.73
C ASP A 5 -2.90 49.15 1.30
N PHE A 6 -2.59 49.23 2.54
CA PHE A 6 -1.89 48.11 3.19
C PHE A 6 -2.76 46.90 3.35
N TRP A 7 -4.02 47.14 3.48
CA TRP A 7 -4.96 46.05 3.69
C TRP A 7 -5.04 45.14 2.50
N LYS A 8 -4.91 45.66 1.35
CA LYS A 8 -5.12 44.90 0.14
C LYS A 8 -4.22 43.70 0.03
N PRO A 9 -2.94 43.81 0.28
CA PRO A 9 -2.08 42.64 0.19
C PRO A 9 -2.39 41.57 1.24
N MET A 10 -2.91 41.97 2.36
CA MET A 10 -3.15 41.03 3.45
C MET A 10 -4.07 39.89 3.06
N PRO A 11 -5.22 40.15 2.52
CA PRO A 11 -6.10 39.03 2.12
C PRO A 11 -5.44 38.11 1.12
N VAL A 12 -4.65 38.65 0.22
CA VAL A 12 -3.98 37.85 -0.77
C VAL A 12 -2.97 36.91 -0.10
N SER A 13 -2.25 37.46 0.87
CA SER A 13 -1.29 36.64 1.59
C SER A 13 -1.96 35.49 2.31
N GLY A 14 -3.11 35.77 2.91
CA GLY A 14 -3.84 34.72 3.59
C GLY A 14 -4.23 33.61 2.67
N LYS A 15 -4.61 33.95 1.46
CA LYS A 15 -4.98 32.94 0.49
C LYS A 15 -3.81 32.06 0.13
N LEU A 16 -2.66 32.63 -0.08
CA LEU A 16 -1.48 31.89 -0.43
C LEU A 16 -1.11 30.88 0.66
N ILE A 17 -1.17 31.32 1.89
CA ILE A 17 -0.84 30.45 3.00
C ILE A 17 -1.80 29.27 3.06
N ARG A 18 -3.06 29.54 2.86
CA ARG A 18 -4.05 28.50 2.90
C ARG A 18 -3.84 27.48 1.77
N GLU A 19 -3.50 27.94 0.60
CA GLU A 19 -3.26 27.04 -0.51
C GLU A 19 -2.05 26.17 -0.27
N LEU A 20 -1.02 26.73 0.32
CA LEU A 20 0.16 25.95 0.66
C LEU A 20 -0.17 24.85 1.66
N LEU A 21 -1.00 25.15 2.63
CA LEU A 21 -1.41 24.15 3.60
C LEU A 21 -2.20 23.02 2.96
N LEU A 22 -3.07 23.37 2.02
CA LEU A 22 -3.86 22.37 1.33
C LEU A 22 -2.96 21.45 0.51
N LEU A 23 -1.99 22.01 -0.17
CA LEU A 23 -1.05 21.21 -0.94
C LEU A 23 -0.29 20.24 -0.05
N PHE A 24 0.10 20.71 1.10
CA PHE A 24 0.84 19.90 2.03
C PHE A 24 0.00 18.71 2.51
N LEU A 25 -1.26 18.94 2.79
CA LEU A 25 -2.16 17.89 3.22
C LEU A 25 -2.39 16.87 2.12
N LEU A 26 -2.57 17.33 0.90
CA LEU A 26 -2.77 16.42 -0.21
C LEU A 26 -1.55 15.54 -0.43
N PHE A 27 -0.39 16.11 -0.28
CA PHE A 27 0.82 15.36 -0.46
C PHE A 27 0.94 14.24 0.58
N GLY A 28 0.60 14.53 1.83
CA GLY A 28 0.61 13.53 2.87
C GLY A 28 -0.35 12.41 2.62
N VAL A 29 -1.54 12.74 2.13
CA VAL A 29 -2.54 11.73 1.82
C VAL A 29 -2.06 10.82 0.70
N GLN A 30 -1.43 11.40 -0.31
CA GLN A 30 -0.92 10.60 -1.41
C GLN A 30 0.09 9.57 -0.95
N GLN A 31 0.96 9.94 -0.05
CA GLN A 31 1.95 9.00 0.48
C GLN A 31 1.26 7.83 1.16
N SER A 32 0.18 8.11 1.87
CA SER A 32 -0.58 7.09 2.55
C SER A 32 -1.15 6.08 1.56
N TYR A 33 -1.73 6.55 0.49
CA TYR A 33 -2.38 5.69 -0.49
C TYR A 33 -1.39 4.91 -1.34
N ALA A 34 -0.17 5.39 -1.46
CA ALA A 34 0.81 4.71 -2.30
C ALA A 34 1.12 3.30 -1.81
N GLN A 35 0.73 2.96 -0.56
CA GLN A 35 1.02 1.65 0.01
C GLN A 35 -0.13 0.67 -0.14
N ARG A 36 -1.21 1.08 -0.76
CA ARG A 36 -2.38 0.22 -0.88
C ARG A 36 -2.39 -0.54 -2.20
N ILE A 37 -2.91 -1.75 -2.12
CA ILE A 37 -2.92 -2.66 -3.26
C ILE A 37 -4.36 -2.90 -3.71
N THR A 38 -4.57 -2.84 -5.02
CA THR A 38 -5.82 -3.23 -5.65
C THR A 38 -5.48 -4.13 -6.82
N ARG A 39 -5.77 -5.41 -6.70
CA ARG A 39 -5.46 -6.39 -7.72
C ARG A 39 -6.48 -7.52 -7.70
N GLN A 40 -6.67 -8.12 -8.83
CA GLN A 40 -7.51 -9.30 -8.96
C GLN A 40 -6.66 -10.45 -9.45
N TYR A 41 -6.68 -11.56 -8.74
CA TYR A 41 -5.96 -12.75 -9.11
C TYR A 41 -6.94 -13.84 -9.48
N ASN A 42 -6.73 -14.45 -10.63
CA ASN A 42 -7.61 -15.48 -11.16
C ASN A 42 -6.80 -16.75 -11.38
N ASN A 43 -6.98 -17.73 -10.49
CA ASN A 43 -6.37 -19.05 -10.64
C ASN A 43 -4.86 -18.94 -10.89
N VAL A 44 -4.19 -18.12 -10.11
CA VAL A 44 -2.74 -17.99 -10.19
C VAL A 44 -2.12 -18.69 -9.00
N SER A 45 -0.86 -19.09 -9.13
CA SER A 45 -0.18 -19.69 -7.99
C SER A 45 0.04 -18.65 -6.92
N PHE A 46 0.08 -19.11 -5.67
CA PHE A 46 0.34 -18.21 -4.54
C PHE A 46 1.71 -17.52 -4.74
N SER A 47 2.69 -18.29 -5.21
CA SER A 47 4.01 -17.74 -5.46
C SER A 47 3.98 -16.63 -6.50
N ALA A 48 3.21 -16.82 -7.57
CA ALA A 48 3.09 -15.80 -8.59
C ALA A 48 2.42 -14.54 -8.05
N ALA A 49 1.43 -14.71 -7.18
CA ALA A 49 0.76 -13.58 -6.57
C ALA A 49 1.72 -12.78 -5.68
N LEU A 50 2.54 -13.47 -4.89
CA LEU A 50 3.51 -12.80 -4.04
C LEU A 50 4.57 -12.09 -4.86
N LYS A 51 4.98 -12.69 -5.95
CA LYS A 51 5.94 -12.07 -6.84
C LYS A 51 5.37 -10.80 -7.46
N ASP A 52 4.09 -10.86 -7.82
CA ASP A 52 3.42 -9.68 -8.35
C ASP A 52 3.35 -8.56 -7.33
N LEU A 53 3.06 -8.91 -6.07
CA LEU A 53 3.01 -7.91 -5.02
C LEU A 53 4.37 -7.27 -4.79
N ASN A 54 5.44 -8.08 -4.81
CA ASN A 54 6.78 -7.54 -4.67
C ASN A 54 7.12 -6.55 -5.78
N ALA A 55 6.63 -6.80 -6.98
CA ALA A 55 6.93 -5.95 -8.12
C ALA A 55 6.16 -4.63 -8.08
N ARG A 56 5.05 -4.59 -7.36
CA ARG A 56 4.16 -3.43 -7.40
C ARG A 56 4.34 -2.46 -6.25
N GLN A 57 5.15 -2.79 -5.27
CA GLN A 57 5.38 -1.91 -4.15
C GLN A 57 6.82 -2.08 -3.67
N HIS A 58 7.30 -1.09 -2.96
CA HIS A 58 8.69 -1.11 -2.50
C HIS A 58 8.83 -0.92 -1.00
N LYS A 59 7.73 -0.73 -0.30
CA LYS A 59 7.80 -0.54 1.13
C LYS A 59 8.14 -1.83 1.86
N TYR A 60 7.54 -2.93 1.44
CA TYR A 60 7.75 -4.21 2.10
C TYR A 60 8.57 -5.13 1.22
N THR A 61 9.37 -5.97 1.85
CA THR A 61 10.08 -7.03 1.16
C THR A 61 9.42 -8.35 1.56
N ILE A 62 8.86 -9.03 0.58
CA ILE A 62 8.18 -10.30 0.81
C ILE A 62 9.13 -11.43 0.47
N ASN A 63 9.43 -12.23 1.48
CA ASN A 63 10.34 -13.37 1.35
C ASN A 63 9.55 -14.65 1.39
N PHE A 64 9.80 -15.52 0.42
CA PHE A 64 9.09 -16.79 0.32
C PHE A 64 9.89 -17.75 -0.55
N VAL A 65 9.60 -19.04 -0.39
CA VAL A 65 10.21 -20.05 -1.25
C VAL A 65 9.20 -20.38 -2.34
N TYR A 66 9.56 -20.07 -3.57
CA TYR A 66 8.64 -20.15 -4.70
C TYR A 66 8.04 -21.56 -4.81
N ASP A 67 8.87 -22.57 -4.73
CA ASP A 67 8.42 -23.95 -4.94
C ASP A 67 7.48 -24.44 -3.84
N GLU A 68 7.60 -23.89 -2.64
CA GLU A 68 6.73 -24.31 -1.53
C GLU A 68 5.30 -23.85 -1.72
N LEU A 69 5.12 -22.70 -2.35
CA LEU A 69 3.81 -22.07 -2.43
C LEU A 69 3.21 -22.17 -3.83
N GLU A 70 3.93 -22.76 -4.74
CA GLU A 70 3.54 -22.79 -6.14
C GLU A 70 2.27 -23.59 -6.37
N ASP A 71 2.04 -24.62 -5.57
CA ASP A 71 0.90 -25.50 -5.77
C ASP A 71 -0.40 -24.93 -5.25
N PHE A 72 -0.34 -23.89 -4.44
CA PHE A 72 -1.55 -23.26 -3.94
C PHE A 72 -2.07 -22.25 -4.96
N ARG A 73 -3.34 -22.38 -5.30
CA ARG A 73 -3.95 -21.49 -6.28
C ARG A 73 -4.82 -20.47 -5.59
N VAL A 74 -4.80 -19.25 -6.09
CA VAL A 74 -5.61 -18.17 -5.51
C VAL A 74 -6.48 -17.53 -6.58
N THR A 75 -7.70 -17.28 -6.19
CA THR A 75 -8.66 -16.50 -6.96
C THR A 75 -9.28 -15.53 -5.99
N LYS A 76 -8.75 -14.33 -5.96
CA LYS A 76 -9.15 -13.33 -4.98
C LYS A 76 -9.14 -11.95 -5.61
N SER A 77 -10.05 -11.12 -5.13
CA SER A 77 -10.11 -9.72 -5.51
C SER A 77 -9.68 -8.88 -4.31
N ILE A 78 -8.56 -8.20 -4.46
CA ILE A 78 -7.99 -7.39 -3.38
C ILE A 78 -8.26 -5.94 -3.72
N ARG A 79 -8.91 -5.23 -2.79
CA ARG A 79 -9.29 -3.85 -3.02
C ARG A 79 -8.80 -2.96 -1.92
N ASN A 80 -7.92 -2.03 -2.27
CA ASN A 80 -7.48 -0.98 -1.36
C ASN A 80 -7.01 -1.54 -0.01
N GLN A 81 -6.14 -2.54 -0.06
CA GLN A 81 -5.63 -3.21 1.13
C GLN A 81 -4.16 -2.89 1.31
N SER A 82 -3.70 -2.89 2.56
CA SER A 82 -2.28 -2.83 2.82
C SER A 82 -1.64 -4.15 2.36
N VAL A 83 -0.32 -4.14 2.17
CA VAL A 83 0.34 -5.36 1.71
C VAL A 83 0.15 -6.52 2.69
N PRO A 84 0.34 -6.33 4.01
CA PRO A 84 0.09 -7.45 4.94
C PRO A 84 -1.35 -7.95 4.89
N ASP A 85 -2.31 -7.05 4.80
CA ASP A 85 -3.72 -7.46 4.73
C ASP A 85 -4.01 -8.19 3.44
N ALA A 86 -3.41 -7.76 2.33
CA ALA A 86 -3.59 -8.43 1.07
C ALA A 86 -3.06 -9.87 1.14
N ILE A 87 -1.90 -10.04 1.76
CA ILE A 87 -1.31 -11.37 1.89
C ILE A 87 -2.19 -12.25 2.76
N MET A 88 -2.70 -11.72 3.86
CA MET A 88 -3.59 -12.49 4.72
C MET A 88 -4.84 -12.92 3.98
N GLN A 89 -5.36 -12.05 3.13
CA GLN A 89 -6.52 -12.39 2.33
C GLN A 89 -6.21 -13.50 1.33
N LEU A 90 -5.02 -13.46 0.74
CA LEU A 90 -4.60 -14.51 -0.18
C LEU A 90 -4.44 -15.84 0.53
N ILE A 91 -3.94 -15.82 1.76
CA ILE A 91 -3.75 -17.06 2.53
C ILE A 91 -5.09 -17.77 2.76
N GLY A 92 -6.11 -17.01 3.17
CA GLY A 92 -7.41 -17.61 3.41
C GLY A 92 -7.31 -18.78 4.35
N PHE A 93 -7.67 -19.97 3.87
CA PHE A 93 -7.65 -21.18 4.67
C PHE A 93 -6.48 -22.11 4.35
N TYR A 94 -5.55 -21.66 3.53
CA TYR A 94 -4.40 -22.48 3.21
C TYR A 94 -3.47 -22.60 4.41
N PRO A 95 -2.70 -23.69 4.50
CA PRO A 95 -1.73 -23.88 5.59
C PRO A 95 -0.47 -23.06 5.32
N ILE A 96 -0.62 -21.76 5.29
CA ILE A 96 0.44 -20.81 5.00
C ILE A 96 0.45 -19.78 6.12
N ARG A 97 1.63 -19.45 6.57
CA ARG A 97 1.81 -18.51 7.67
C ARG A 97 2.59 -17.28 7.19
N MET A 98 2.17 -16.13 7.66
CA MET A 98 2.86 -14.87 7.40
C MET A 98 3.44 -14.35 8.71
N THR A 99 4.70 -13.98 8.67
CA THR A 99 5.38 -13.36 9.81
C THR A 99 5.96 -12.05 9.33
N GLN A 100 5.73 -10.99 10.09
CA GLN A 100 6.20 -9.68 9.72
C GLN A 100 7.09 -9.11 10.80
N VAL A 101 8.26 -8.61 10.40
CA VAL A 101 9.18 -7.90 11.28
C VAL A 101 9.52 -6.60 10.55
N GLU A 102 8.95 -5.50 11.04
CA GLU A 102 9.09 -4.19 10.41
C GLU A 102 8.64 -4.26 8.96
N ASP A 103 9.51 -4.01 8.01
CA ASP A 103 9.14 -4.02 6.60
C ASP A 103 9.46 -5.34 5.92
N ASN A 104 9.89 -6.33 6.66
CA ASN A 104 10.17 -7.65 6.12
C ASN A 104 9.04 -8.61 6.42
N ILE A 105 8.52 -9.24 5.39
CA ILE A 105 7.43 -10.19 5.50
C ILE A 105 7.92 -11.55 5.03
N MET A 106 7.72 -12.56 5.88
CA MET A 106 8.06 -13.93 5.52
C MET A 106 6.78 -14.73 5.36
N VAL A 107 6.64 -15.41 4.23
CA VAL A 107 5.47 -16.24 3.94
C VAL A 107 5.96 -17.66 3.72
N GLU A 108 5.44 -18.59 4.49
CA GLU A 108 5.92 -19.95 4.41
C GLU A 108 4.78 -20.95 4.62
N CYS A 109 4.96 -22.10 4.04
CA CYS A 109 4.01 -23.20 4.19
C CYS A 109 4.24 -23.86 5.54
N THR A 110 3.17 -24.05 6.30
CA THR A 110 3.27 -24.68 7.62
C THR A 110 3.13 -26.18 7.56
N GLN A 111 2.78 -26.70 6.41
CA GLN A 111 2.55 -28.11 6.21
C GLN A 111 3.71 -28.71 5.42
N LYS A 112 4.34 -29.71 5.98
CA LYS A 112 5.48 -30.34 5.29
C LYS A 112 5.32 -31.79 5.12
#